data_e2cda4b913d07cb8c998d344d74ca839
#
_entry.id   e2cda4b913d07cb8c998d344d74ca839
#
_cell.length_a   1.000
_cell.length_b   1.000
_cell.length_c   1.000
_cell.angle_alpha   90.00
_cell.angle_beta   90.00
_cell.angle_gamma   90.00
#
_symmetry.space_group_name_H-M   'P 1'
#
loop_
_entity.id
_entity.type
_entity.pdbx_description
1 polymer ?
#
loop_
_entity_poly.entity_id
_entity_poly.type
_entity_poly.pdbx_seq_one_letter_code
_entity_poly.pdbx_strand_id
1 'polypeptide(L)'
;MIQVAIIGAGFIGPAHLEALRRLGDVEVVALCDSRLEAAQRKARALNIAHAYDSVEALLAHPGLQVVHNCTPNHLHAQINRQILAAGLHVFSEKPLCMTAEEARKLVALAARAGVVHGVSFVYRQFAMVQQAAAMIRHGEVGRIFAAHGSYLQDWMLLETDYNWRVDSAQGGASRTVADIGSHWCDTVQFMTGR
;
A
#
# COMPACT_ATOMS: atom_id res chain seq x y z
N MET A 1 9.65 3.55 -20.93
CA MET A 1 9.20 4.14 -19.65
C MET A 1 7.97 3.35 -19.18
N ILE A 2 7.95 2.89 -17.94
CA ILE A 2 6.81 2.16 -17.36
C ILE A 2 5.72 3.17 -16.98
N GLN A 3 4.51 2.98 -17.50
CA GLN A 3 3.38 3.86 -17.19
C GLN A 3 2.64 3.39 -15.94
N VAL A 4 2.53 4.29 -14.97
CA VAL A 4 1.95 4.03 -13.65
C VAL A 4 0.77 4.95 -13.40
N ALA A 5 -0.27 4.45 -12.73
CA ALA A 5 -1.35 5.27 -12.19
C ALA A 5 -1.44 5.14 -10.66
N ILE A 6 -2.00 6.17 -10.02
CA ILE A 6 -2.26 6.18 -8.58
C ILE A 6 -3.77 6.31 -8.35
N ILE A 7 -4.34 5.42 -7.55
CA ILE A 7 -5.72 5.50 -7.06
C ILE A 7 -5.69 5.91 -5.59
N GLY A 8 -6.32 7.05 -5.26
CA GLY A 8 -6.30 7.64 -3.93
C GLY A 8 -5.26 8.75 -3.79
N ALA A 9 -5.74 10.00 -3.86
CA ALA A 9 -4.91 11.19 -3.77
C ALA A 9 -4.82 11.77 -2.33
N GLY A 10 -5.02 10.93 -1.32
CA GLY A 10 -4.94 11.28 0.10
C GLY A 10 -3.51 11.56 0.55
N PHE A 11 -3.24 11.30 1.83
CA PHE A 11 -1.93 11.54 2.45
C PHE A 11 -0.80 10.74 1.79
N ILE A 12 -1.05 9.44 1.50
CA ILE A 12 0.02 8.53 1.06
C ILE A 12 0.28 8.56 -0.46
N GLY A 13 -0.73 8.90 -1.27
CA GLY A 13 -0.59 8.95 -2.73
C GLY A 13 0.56 9.84 -3.22
N PRO A 14 0.73 11.07 -2.70
CA PRO A 14 1.88 11.92 -3.03
C PRO A 14 3.24 11.32 -2.65
N ALA A 15 3.33 10.56 -1.57
CA ALA A 15 4.57 9.88 -1.18
C ALA A 15 4.95 8.77 -2.19
N HIS A 16 3.96 8.01 -2.67
CA HIS A 16 4.17 7.04 -3.75
C HIS A 16 4.63 7.73 -5.04
N LEU A 17 3.99 8.84 -5.41
CA LEU A 17 4.39 9.63 -6.59
C LEU A 17 5.86 10.08 -6.51
N GLU A 18 6.25 10.63 -5.36
CA GLU A 18 7.62 11.09 -5.16
C GLU A 18 8.63 9.95 -5.28
N ALA A 19 8.33 8.81 -4.66
CA ALA A 19 9.18 7.62 -4.76
C ALA A 19 9.31 7.11 -6.20
N LEU A 20 8.20 7.05 -6.94
CA LEU A 20 8.17 6.62 -8.34
C LEU A 20 9.00 7.54 -9.24
N ARG A 21 8.90 8.85 -9.05
CA ARG A 21 9.67 9.84 -9.83
C ARG A 21 11.18 9.73 -9.66
N ARG A 22 11.64 9.15 -8.54
CA ARG A 22 13.08 8.93 -8.29
C ARG A 22 13.64 7.71 -9.04
N LEU A 23 12.79 6.86 -9.63
CA LEU A 23 13.23 5.65 -10.34
C LEU A 23 13.74 5.92 -11.75
N GLY A 24 13.45 7.07 -12.34
CA GLY A 24 13.99 7.55 -13.61
C GLY A 24 13.34 6.96 -14.88
N ASP A 25 12.97 5.69 -14.90
CA ASP A 25 12.35 4.99 -16.03
C ASP A 25 10.85 4.71 -15.86
N VAL A 26 10.23 5.41 -14.90
CA VAL A 26 8.81 5.32 -14.55
C VAL A 26 8.13 6.68 -14.77
N GLU A 27 6.95 6.66 -15.37
CA GLU A 27 6.10 7.84 -15.54
C GLU A 27 4.75 7.64 -14.85
N VAL A 28 4.37 8.55 -13.94
CA VAL A 28 3.03 8.57 -13.37
C VAL A 28 2.12 9.39 -14.28
N VAL A 29 1.34 8.68 -15.08
CA VAL A 29 0.51 9.27 -16.15
C VAL A 29 -0.89 9.67 -15.69
N ALA A 30 -1.42 9.02 -14.65
CA ALA A 30 -2.82 9.19 -14.25
C ALA A 30 -3.02 9.13 -12.73
N LEU A 31 -4.04 9.86 -12.27
CA LEU A 31 -4.51 9.89 -10.90
C LEU A 31 -6.02 9.68 -10.86
N CYS A 32 -6.52 8.83 -9.94
CA CYS A 32 -7.93 8.68 -9.64
C CYS A 32 -8.26 9.07 -8.21
N ASP A 33 -9.36 9.78 -8.03
CA ASP A 33 -9.95 10.07 -6.71
C ASP A 33 -11.48 9.98 -6.82
N SER A 34 -12.18 9.94 -5.69
CA SER A 34 -13.63 9.76 -5.62
C SER A 34 -14.47 10.86 -6.29
N ARG A 35 -13.89 12.01 -6.60
CA ARG A 35 -14.53 13.15 -7.28
C ARG A 35 -13.59 13.73 -8.33
N LEU A 36 -14.11 13.93 -9.55
CA LEU A 36 -13.31 14.41 -10.67
C LEU A 36 -12.61 15.75 -10.38
N GLU A 37 -13.31 16.70 -9.77
CA GLU A 37 -12.73 18.00 -9.42
C GLU A 37 -11.55 17.87 -8.43
N ALA A 38 -11.66 16.95 -7.46
CA ALA A 38 -10.59 16.68 -6.51
C ALA A 38 -9.40 16.01 -7.21
N ALA A 39 -9.66 15.02 -8.06
CA ALA A 39 -8.65 14.36 -8.87
C ALA A 39 -7.90 15.36 -9.77
N GLN A 40 -8.65 16.23 -10.49
CA GLN A 40 -8.06 17.25 -11.36
C GLN A 40 -7.23 18.29 -10.61
N ARG A 41 -7.72 18.77 -9.45
CA ARG A 41 -6.96 19.69 -8.60
C ARG A 41 -5.65 19.09 -8.15
N LYS A 42 -5.68 17.84 -7.68
CA LYS A 42 -4.52 17.11 -7.23
C LYS A 42 -3.57 16.78 -8.38
N ALA A 43 -4.08 16.32 -9.52
CA ALA A 43 -3.27 16.02 -10.70
C ALA A 43 -2.51 17.26 -11.18
N ARG A 44 -3.17 18.43 -11.26
CA ARG A 44 -2.49 19.70 -11.59
C ARG A 44 -1.41 20.06 -10.57
N ALA A 45 -1.71 19.99 -9.28
CA ALA A 45 -0.75 20.31 -8.21
C ALA A 45 0.46 19.37 -8.19
N LEU A 46 0.27 18.16 -8.64
CA LEU A 46 1.29 17.10 -8.67
C LEU A 46 1.91 16.90 -10.06
N ASN A 47 1.58 17.74 -11.06
CA ASN A 47 2.04 17.60 -12.45
C ASN A 47 1.81 16.19 -13.03
N ILE A 48 0.58 15.68 -12.89
CA ILE A 48 0.11 14.44 -13.50
C ILE A 48 -0.85 14.80 -14.64
N ALA A 49 -0.67 14.18 -15.81
CA ALA A 49 -1.37 14.60 -17.03
C ALA A 49 -2.86 14.29 -17.02
N HIS A 50 -3.26 13.14 -16.48
CA HIS A 50 -4.62 12.67 -16.55
C HIS A 50 -5.25 12.48 -15.16
N ALA A 51 -6.55 12.83 -15.05
CA ALA A 51 -7.32 12.70 -13.82
C ALA A 51 -8.65 11.98 -14.09
N TYR A 52 -9.00 11.05 -13.21
CA TYR A 52 -10.20 10.21 -13.29
C TYR A 52 -10.95 10.23 -11.96
N ASP A 53 -12.27 10.01 -12.01
CA ASP A 53 -13.13 9.79 -10.84
C ASP A 53 -13.72 8.38 -10.79
N SER A 54 -13.35 7.54 -11.75
CA SER A 54 -13.75 6.14 -11.84
C SER A 54 -12.53 5.25 -12.00
N VAL A 55 -12.49 4.19 -11.22
CA VAL A 55 -11.44 3.17 -11.31
C VAL A 55 -11.45 2.52 -12.69
N GLU A 56 -12.63 2.20 -13.21
CA GLU A 56 -12.81 1.58 -14.53
C GLU A 56 -12.24 2.47 -15.64
N ALA A 57 -12.51 3.76 -15.60
CA ALA A 57 -11.99 4.71 -16.58
C ALA A 57 -10.47 4.84 -16.49
N LEU A 58 -9.90 4.85 -15.27
CA LEU A 58 -8.44 4.85 -15.08
C LEU A 58 -7.81 3.56 -15.61
N LEU A 59 -8.38 2.38 -15.33
CA LEU A 59 -7.84 1.10 -15.77
C LEU A 59 -7.86 0.94 -17.29
N ALA A 60 -8.73 1.68 -17.99
CA ALA A 60 -8.79 1.74 -19.44
C ALA A 60 -7.79 2.75 -20.06
N HIS A 61 -6.96 3.42 -19.24
CA HIS A 61 -5.97 4.38 -19.76
C HIS A 61 -4.98 3.70 -20.69
N PRO A 62 -4.77 4.21 -21.94
CA PRO A 62 -3.90 3.57 -22.91
C PRO A 62 -2.45 3.46 -22.41
N GLY A 63 -1.85 2.28 -22.53
CA GLY A 63 -0.46 2.03 -22.16
C GLY A 63 -0.20 1.86 -20.66
N LEU A 64 -1.23 1.92 -19.80
CA LEU A 64 -1.08 1.70 -18.37
C LEU A 64 -0.58 0.28 -18.08
N GLN A 65 0.39 0.16 -17.19
CA GLN A 65 1.03 -1.11 -16.84
C GLN A 65 0.93 -1.42 -15.34
N VAL A 66 1.06 -0.42 -14.48
CA VAL A 66 1.10 -0.58 -13.02
C VAL A 66 0.14 0.39 -12.36
N VAL A 67 -0.53 -0.08 -11.31
CA VAL A 67 -1.41 0.76 -10.50
C VAL A 67 -0.99 0.71 -9.03
N HIS A 68 -0.80 1.88 -8.43
CA HIS A 68 -0.64 2.04 -6.99
C HIS A 68 -2.00 2.30 -6.35
N ASN A 69 -2.44 1.37 -5.49
CA ASN A 69 -3.69 1.53 -4.74
C ASN A 69 -3.40 2.15 -3.36
N CYS A 70 -3.70 3.43 -3.24
CA CYS A 70 -3.50 4.27 -2.05
C CYS A 70 -4.82 4.70 -1.40
N THR A 71 -5.88 3.93 -1.59
CA THR A 71 -7.22 4.20 -1.06
C THR A 71 -7.33 3.85 0.43
N PRO A 72 -8.46 4.15 1.11
CA PRO A 72 -8.74 3.63 2.45
C PRO A 72 -8.88 2.10 2.48
N ASN A 73 -8.59 1.51 3.64
CA ASN A 73 -8.48 0.06 3.85
C ASN A 73 -9.65 -0.76 3.28
N HIS A 74 -10.89 -0.32 3.49
CA HIS A 74 -12.09 -1.05 3.07
C HIS A 74 -12.25 -1.15 1.54
N LEU A 75 -11.57 -0.31 0.78
CA LEU A 75 -11.60 -0.31 -0.68
C LEU A 75 -10.49 -1.18 -1.31
N HIS A 76 -9.45 -1.54 -0.56
CA HIS A 76 -8.29 -2.23 -1.11
C HIS A 76 -8.65 -3.51 -1.85
N ALA A 77 -9.43 -4.39 -1.23
CA ALA A 77 -9.76 -5.69 -1.82
C ALA A 77 -10.52 -5.57 -3.13
N GLN A 78 -11.51 -4.66 -3.19
CA GLN A 78 -12.31 -4.44 -4.39
C GLN A 78 -11.46 -3.86 -5.53
N ILE A 79 -10.71 -2.81 -5.24
CA ILE A 79 -9.90 -2.11 -6.25
C ILE A 79 -8.76 -3.01 -6.74
N ASN A 80 -8.06 -3.71 -5.83
CA ASN A 80 -7.01 -4.66 -6.22
C ASN A 80 -7.56 -5.77 -7.12
N ARG A 81 -8.79 -6.25 -6.88
CA ARG A 81 -9.44 -7.23 -7.75
C ARG A 81 -9.69 -6.69 -9.16
N GLN A 82 -10.13 -5.43 -9.28
CA GLN A 82 -10.34 -4.77 -10.57
C GLN A 82 -9.02 -4.62 -11.34
N ILE A 83 -7.96 -4.17 -10.66
CA ILE A 83 -6.63 -4.01 -11.25
C ILE A 83 -6.10 -5.34 -11.77
N LEU A 84 -6.16 -6.39 -10.94
CA LEU A 84 -5.70 -7.74 -11.29
C LEU A 84 -6.53 -8.36 -12.44
N ALA A 85 -7.86 -8.12 -12.45
CA ALA A 85 -8.74 -8.58 -13.51
C ALA A 85 -8.48 -7.88 -14.84
N ALA A 86 -7.98 -6.64 -14.81
CA ALA A 86 -7.53 -5.91 -15.99
C ALA A 86 -6.15 -6.37 -16.51
N GLY A 87 -5.49 -7.32 -15.83
CA GLY A 87 -4.17 -7.81 -16.21
C GLY A 87 -3.04 -6.81 -15.91
N LEU A 88 -3.26 -5.86 -14.98
CA LEU A 88 -2.29 -4.86 -14.62
C LEU A 88 -1.51 -5.26 -13.36
N HIS A 89 -0.26 -4.82 -13.29
CA HIS A 89 0.55 -4.94 -12.09
C HIS A 89 -0.01 -4.04 -10.97
N VAL A 90 0.10 -4.47 -9.70
CA VAL A 90 -0.45 -3.71 -8.58
C VAL A 90 0.54 -3.59 -7.43
N PHE A 91 0.66 -2.38 -6.90
CA PHE A 91 1.30 -2.11 -5.63
C PHE A 91 0.27 -1.47 -4.69
N SER A 92 -0.14 -2.23 -3.68
CA SER A 92 -1.23 -1.82 -2.77
C SER A 92 -0.70 -1.31 -1.45
N GLU A 93 -1.35 -0.29 -0.91
CA GLU A 93 -1.14 0.09 0.48
C GLU A 93 -1.60 -1.03 1.43
N LYS A 94 -1.01 -1.00 2.60
CA LYS A 94 -1.36 -1.90 3.71
C LYS A 94 -2.58 -1.38 4.50
N PRO A 95 -3.36 -2.26 5.15
CA PRO A 95 -3.35 -3.71 4.96
C PRO A 95 -3.86 -4.10 3.57
N LEU A 96 -3.43 -5.22 3.04
CA LEU A 96 -3.85 -5.68 1.69
C LEU A 96 -5.37 -5.71 1.54
N CYS A 97 -6.08 -6.09 2.59
CA CYS A 97 -7.53 -6.18 2.67
C CYS A 97 -7.98 -6.31 4.14
N MET A 98 -9.28 -6.40 4.37
CA MET A 98 -9.88 -6.43 5.70
C MET A 98 -9.89 -7.82 6.34
N THR A 99 -9.79 -8.89 5.54
CA THR A 99 -9.86 -10.28 6.01
C THR A 99 -8.80 -11.16 5.34
N ALA A 100 -8.38 -12.21 6.05
CA ALA A 100 -7.46 -13.20 5.49
C ALA A 100 -8.07 -13.98 4.31
N GLU A 101 -9.38 -14.14 4.27
CA GLU A 101 -10.06 -14.80 3.15
C GLU A 101 -9.97 -13.96 1.87
N GLU A 102 -10.21 -12.65 1.95
CA GLU A 102 -10.01 -11.75 0.82
C GLU A 102 -8.57 -11.77 0.33
N ALA A 103 -7.59 -11.78 1.26
CA ALA A 103 -6.18 -11.86 0.91
C ALA A 103 -5.87 -13.12 0.09
N ARG A 104 -6.35 -14.30 0.52
CA ARG A 104 -6.15 -15.55 -0.23
C ARG A 104 -6.75 -15.48 -1.64
N LYS A 105 -7.93 -14.88 -1.78
CA LYS A 105 -8.58 -14.69 -3.09
C LYS A 105 -7.78 -13.77 -4.00
N LEU A 106 -7.22 -12.68 -3.48
CA LEU A 106 -6.37 -11.76 -4.24
C LEU A 106 -5.07 -12.41 -4.68
N VAL A 107 -4.38 -13.14 -3.79
CA VAL A 107 -3.15 -13.89 -4.13
C VAL A 107 -3.42 -14.90 -5.24
N ALA A 108 -4.51 -15.68 -5.14
CA ALA A 108 -4.89 -16.64 -6.17
C ALA A 108 -5.23 -15.95 -7.50
N LEU A 109 -5.86 -14.77 -7.45
CA LEU A 109 -6.16 -14.00 -8.66
C LEU A 109 -4.89 -13.48 -9.33
N ALA A 110 -3.97 -12.90 -8.55
CA ALA A 110 -2.70 -12.40 -9.06
C ALA A 110 -1.86 -13.50 -9.70
N ALA A 111 -1.80 -14.69 -9.08
CA ALA A 111 -1.11 -15.86 -9.64
C ALA A 111 -1.71 -16.28 -10.98
N ARG A 112 -3.04 -16.30 -11.12
CA ARG A 112 -3.71 -16.63 -12.39
C ARG A 112 -3.50 -15.57 -13.47
N ALA A 113 -3.48 -14.28 -13.07
CA ALA A 113 -3.25 -13.19 -14.00
C ALA A 113 -1.80 -13.10 -14.49
N GLY A 114 -0.85 -13.74 -13.80
CA GLY A 114 0.56 -13.71 -14.16
C GLY A 114 1.20 -12.33 -14.01
N VAL A 115 0.66 -11.49 -13.13
CA VAL A 115 1.13 -10.13 -12.90
C VAL A 115 1.96 -10.00 -11.63
N VAL A 116 2.84 -9.01 -11.58
CA VAL A 116 3.59 -8.64 -10.38
C VAL A 116 2.66 -7.90 -9.42
N HIS A 117 2.72 -8.26 -8.16
CA HIS A 117 1.95 -7.62 -7.11
C HIS A 117 2.79 -7.43 -5.84
N GLY A 118 2.51 -6.39 -5.08
CA GLY A 118 3.19 -6.09 -3.83
C GLY A 118 2.30 -5.33 -2.85
N VAL A 119 2.69 -5.39 -1.58
CA VAL A 119 2.06 -4.64 -0.48
C VAL A 119 3.09 -3.72 0.17
N SER A 120 2.68 -2.51 0.48
CA SER A 120 3.56 -1.43 0.97
C SER A 120 3.95 -1.60 2.44
N PHE A 121 4.66 -2.67 2.78
CA PHE A 121 5.31 -2.83 4.07
C PHE A 121 6.70 -2.19 4.05
N VAL A 122 6.72 -0.86 4.00
CA VAL A 122 7.93 -0.06 3.75
C VAL A 122 9.04 -0.24 4.79
N TYR A 123 8.71 -0.62 6.02
CA TYR A 123 9.70 -0.74 7.09
C TYR A 123 10.71 -1.86 6.86
N ARG A 124 10.37 -2.87 6.06
CA ARG A 124 11.35 -3.86 5.60
C ARG A 124 12.56 -3.23 4.90
N GLN A 125 12.36 -2.06 4.26
CA GLN A 125 13.39 -1.38 3.48
C GLN A 125 14.25 -0.40 4.30
N PHE A 126 13.93 -0.21 5.58
CA PHE A 126 14.75 0.63 6.44
C PHE A 126 16.12 -0.02 6.69
N ALA A 127 17.19 0.77 6.55
CA ALA A 127 18.56 0.28 6.62
C ALA A 127 18.85 -0.54 7.90
N MET A 128 18.35 -0.10 9.06
CA MET A 128 18.53 -0.80 10.32
C MET A 128 17.74 -2.11 10.39
N VAL A 129 16.57 -2.19 9.74
CA VAL A 129 15.79 -3.44 9.66
C VAL A 129 16.49 -4.44 8.74
N GLN A 130 17.04 -3.99 7.62
CA GLN A 130 17.85 -4.82 6.72
C GLN A 130 19.10 -5.34 7.44
N GLN A 131 19.80 -4.48 8.20
CA GLN A 131 20.96 -4.87 8.99
C GLN A 131 20.59 -5.91 10.05
N ALA A 132 19.53 -5.68 10.83
CA ALA A 132 19.08 -6.65 11.84
C ALA A 132 18.72 -8.01 11.21
N ALA A 133 18.02 -8.01 10.08
CA ALA A 133 17.71 -9.22 9.33
C ALA A 133 18.98 -9.94 8.84
N ALA A 134 20.00 -9.21 8.41
CA ALA A 134 21.29 -9.78 8.01
C ALA A 134 22.01 -10.43 9.20
N MET A 135 22.11 -9.74 10.33
CA MET A 135 22.73 -10.27 11.56
C MET A 135 22.06 -11.56 12.04
N ILE A 136 20.72 -11.60 12.00
CA ILE A 136 19.97 -12.82 12.36
C ILE A 136 20.29 -13.96 11.39
N ARG A 137 20.25 -13.69 10.07
CA ARG A 137 20.58 -14.71 9.05
C ARG A 137 22.01 -15.25 9.16
N HIS A 138 22.96 -14.42 9.57
CA HIS A 138 24.36 -14.81 9.78
C HIS A 138 24.61 -15.47 11.14
N GLY A 139 23.57 -15.59 11.98
CA GLY A 139 23.68 -16.24 13.29
C GLY A 139 24.33 -15.40 14.39
N GLU A 140 24.57 -14.11 14.14
CA GLU A 140 25.27 -13.22 15.09
C GLU A 140 24.53 -13.04 16.42
N VAL A 141 23.17 -13.16 16.40
CA VAL A 141 22.32 -13.07 17.60
C VAL A 141 21.96 -14.44 18.18
N GLY A 142 22.47 -15.52 17.58
CA GLY A 142 22.19 -16.89 18.00
C GLY A 142 20.72 -17.30 17.71
N ARG A 143 20.24 -18.28 18.48
CA ARG A 143 18.87 -18.81 18.31
C ARG A 143 17.84 -17.85 18.87
N ILE A 144 16.85 -17.47 18.04
CA ILE A 144 15.69 -16.67 18.48
C ILE A 144 14.69 -17.58 19.22
N PHE A 145 14.40 -17.27 20.47
CA PHE A 145 13.42 -18.00 21.30
C PHE A 145 12.08 -17.26 21.38
N ALA A 146 12.12 -15.93 21.45
CA ALA A 146 10.94 -15.09 21.51
C ALA A 146 11.23 -13.73 20.86
N ALA A 147 10.20 -13.09 20.36
CA ALA A 147 10.22 -11.69 19.94
C ALA A 147 9.09 -10.96 20.65
N HIS A 148 9.38 -9.82 21.26
CA HIS A 148 8.39 -8.94 21.86
C HIS A 148 8.76 -7.49 21.56
N GLY A 149 7.78 -6.60 21.58
CA GLY A 149 8.00 -5.20 21.33
C GLY A 149 6.70 -4.41 21.24
N SER A 150 6.85 -3.12 20.97
CA SER A 150 5.74 -2.21 20.79
C SER A 150 6.01 -1.27 19.61
N TYR A 151 4.93 -0.81 18.99
CA TYR A 151 4.97 0.30 18.05
C TYR A 151 3.97 1.35 18.54
N LEU A 152 4.50 2.49 18.99
CA LEU A 152 3.74 3.56 19.61
C LEU A 152 3.83 4.82 18.75
N GLN A 153 2.73 5.54 18.66
CA GLN A 153 2.62 6.83 17.98
C GLN A 153 1.77 7.78 18.83
N ASP A 154 1.99 9.08 18.70
CA ASP A 154 1.36 10.14 19.49
C ASP A 154 0.25 10.92 18.78
N TRP A 155 0.04 10.69 17.48
CA TRP A 155 -0.92 11.42 16.65
C TRP A 155 -2.42 11.22 17.04
N MET A 156 -2.69 10.28 17.95
CA MET A 156 -4.01 9.99 18.54
C MET A 156 -3.89 9.95 20.08
N LEU A 157 -3.12 10.86 20.67
CA LEU A 157 -2.83 10.90 22.10
C LEU A 157 -4.01 11.46 22.92
N LEU A 158 -4.69 12.48 22.39
CA LEU A 158 -5.76 13.15 23.10
C LEU A 158 -7.11 12.49 22.85
N GLU A 159 -8.00 12.54 23.82
CA GLU A 159 -9.38 12.01 23.68
C GLU A 159 -10.19 12.71 22.59
N THR A 160 -9.80 13.93 22.23
CA THR A 160 -10.40 14.73 21.14
C THR A 160 -9.84 14.40 19.76
N ASP A 161 -8.78 13.61 19.67
CA ASP A 161 -8.17 13.27 18.40
C ASP A 161 -9.06 12.30 17.61
N TYR A 162 -9.29 12.61 16.34
CA TYR A 162 -10.08 11.78 15.46
C TYR A 162 -9.41 11.58 14.10
N ASN A 163 -9.49 10.37 13.60
CA ASN A 163 -9.12 10.03 12.24
C ASN A 163 -10.03 8.89 11.74
N TRP A 164 -10.27 8.79 10.44
CA TRP A 164 -11.09 7.74 9.83
C TRP A 164 -10.63 6.31 10.20
N ARG A 165 -9.36 6.15 10.55
CA ARG A 165 -8.79 4.86 10.99
C ARG A 165 -9.40 4.33 12.28
N VAL A 166 -10.00 5.18 13.10
CA VAL A 166 -10.71 4.73 14.31
C VAL A 166 -12.15 4.30 14.04
N ASP A 167 -12.68 4.64 12.87
CA ASP A 167 -13.97 4.16 12.42
C ASP A 167 -13.84 2.72 11.87
N SER A 168 -14.52 1.76 12.51
CA SER A 168 -14.45 0.36 12.13
C SER A 168 -15.02 0.07 10.73
N ALA A 169 -15.91 0.91 10.21
CA ALA A 169 -16.45 0.79 8.85
C ALA A 169 -15.37 1.06 7.78
N GLN A 170 -14.43 1.95 8.06
CA GLN A 170 -13.37 2.36 7.14
C GLN A 170 -12.02 1.69 7.46
N GLY A 171 -11.65 1.64 8.73
CA GLY A 171 -10.38 1.10 9.22
C GLY A 171 -10.39 -0.41 9.47
N GLY A 172 -11.58 -1.02 9.62
CA GLY A 172 -11.75 -2.43 9.94
C GLY A 172 -11.84 -2.71 11.44
N ALA A 173 -12.29 -3.91 11.80
CA ALA A 173 -12.47 -4.34 13.18
C ALA A 173 -11.14 -4.42 13.97
N SER A 174 -10.02 -4.60 13.29
CA SER A 174 -8.70 -4.75 13.92
C SER A 174 -8.00 -3.42 14.21
N ARG A 175 -8.56 -2.28 13.76
CA ARG A 175 -8.11 -0.90 14.06
C ARG A 175 -6.59 -0.74 14.10
N THR A 176 -6.04 -0.55 15.32
CA THR A 176 -4.62 -0.35 15.57
C THR A 176 -3.74 -1.49 15.04
N VAL A 177 -4.22 -2.73 15.08
CA VAL A 177 -3.48 -3.86 14.50
C VAL A 177 -3.36 -3.72 12.98
N ALA A 178 -4.42 -3.33 12.28
CA ALA A 178 -4.35 -3.07 10.83
C ALA A 178 -3.49 -1.85 10.50
N ASP A 179 -3.52 -0.81 11.33
CA ASP A 179 -2.79 0.44 11.06
C ASP A 179 -1.29 0.32 11.36
N ILE A 180 -0.91 -0.06 12.58
CA ILE A 180 0.49 -0.10 13.02
C ILE A 180 0.97 -1.48 13.47
N GLY A 181 0.11 -2.30 14.07
CA GLY A 181 0.46 -3.64 14.52
C GLY A 181 0.89 -4.56 13.37
N SER A 182 0.27 -4.40 12.20
CA SER A 182 0.68 -5.13 10.98
C SER A 182 2.12 -4.83 10.56
N HIS A 183 2.58 -3.60 10.70
CA HIS A 183 3.99 -3.24 10.47
C HIS A 183 4.93 -3.93 11.46
N TRP A 184 4.56 -3.99 12.74
CA TRP A 184 5.36 -4.67 13.74
C TRP A 184 5.47 -6.16 13.44
N CYS A 185 4.35 -6.84 13.19
CA CYS A 185 4.31 -8.24 12.82
C CYS A 185 5.14 -8.53 11.55
N ASP A 186 4.94 -7.73 10.51
CA ASP A 186 5.64 -7.85 9.24
C ASP A 186 7.16 -7.70 9.41
N THR A 187 7.59 -6.70 10.18
CA THR A 187 9.00 -6.43 10.44
C THR A 187 9.66 -7.58 11.20
N VAL A 188 8.99 -8.11 12.24
CA VAL A 188 9.49 -9.27 12.99
C VAL A 188 9.58 -10.51 12.12
N GLN A 189 8.53 -10.81 11.34
CA GLN A 189 8.54 -11.94 10.41
C GLN A 189 9.66 -11.81 9.36
N PHE A 190 9.85 -10.62 8.81
CA PHE A 190 10.90 -10.34 7.83
C PHE A 190 12.29 -10.56 8.42
N MET A 191 12.55 -10.08 9.64
CA MET A 191 13.85 -10.24 10.29
C MET A 191 14.14 -11.67 10.72
N THR A 192 13.13 -12.38 11.24
CA THR A 192 13.32 -13.71 11.83
C THR A 192 13.08 -14.88 10.89
N GLY A 193 12.43 -14.65 9.76
CA GLY A 193 12.00 -15.68 8.82
C GLY A 193 10.85 -16.57 9.33
N ARG A 194 10.09 -16.11 10.32
CA ARG A 194 9.05 -16.91 11.02
C ARG A 194 7.68 -16.25 10.99
#